data_f40f4d04a96af3117606caaa7c90ead1
#
_entry.id   f40f4d04a96af3117606caaa7c90ead1
#
_cell.length_a   1.000
_cell.length_b   1.000
_cell.length_c   1.000
_cell.angle_alpha   90.00
_cell.angle_beta   90.00
_cell.angle_gamma   90.00
#
_symmetry.space_group_name_H-M   'P 1'
#
loop_
_entity.id
_entity.type
_entity.pdbx_description
1 polymer ?
#
loop_
_entity_poly.entity_id
_entity_poly.type
_entity_poly.pdbx_seq_one_letter_code
_entity_poly.pdbx_strand_id
1 'polypeptide(L)'
;MKKKCFLTYDEQISFLVREKGLHISDRNQAKALLLKTGYFSLINGYKEVFKQSETGKFRNGIDFENIYELYCFDDDLRSLFLKYILMIERTVKSSLAYHFCETYGDLGVDYLNVNHYDYFGKKKPVIDKLMQVLSGQLRMDSDYAYIRHYMTAYHYVPLWVLMNVLTLGQLSKMYASQKGRIQIKICQDFGALRVNELGKMLAVMTKFRNVCAHSDRLFDFRTKDALLDCNLFASLSIPKEKGRYIYGKNDLFAQVMILKSLLSEADFHSYFQCLQECFEKHPIHKAVLDKMGFPSHWERINEA
;
A
#
# COMPACT_ATOMS: atom_id res chain seq x y z
N MET A 1 -3.03 36.80 0.31
CA MET A 1 -3.34 35.37 -0.04
C MET A 1 -4.44 35.35 -1.10
N LYS A 2 -4.20 34.70 -2.27
CA LYS A 2 -5.27 34.50 -3.27
C LYS A 2 -6.27 33.48 -2.69
N LYS A 3 -7.52 33.92 -2.44
CA LYS A 3 -8.62 33.03 -2.05
C LYS A 3 -8.96 32.09 -3.21
N LYS A 4 -9.04 30.79 -2.96
CA LYS A 4 -9.60 29.84 -3.93
C LYS A 4 -11.13 29.93 -3.86
N CYS A 5 -11.78 30.32 -4.96
CA CYS A 5 -13.22 30.37 -5.04
C CYS A 5 -13.79 29.03 -5.50
N PHE A 6 -15.03 28.75 -5.10
CA PHE A 6 -15.81 27.65 -5.65
C PHE A 6 -16.10 27.93 -7.13
N LEU A 7 -16.03 26.88 -7.95
CA LEU A 7 -16.38 26.89 -9.37
C LEU A 7 -17.36 25.74 -9.63
N THR A 8 -18.43 26.05 -10.34
CA THR A 8 -19.34 25.02 -10.90
C THR A 8 -18.60 24.15 -11.90
N TYR A 9 -19.15 22.97 -12.26
CA TYR A 9 -18.51 22.09 -13.24
C TYR A 9 -18.29 22.79 -14.61
N ASP A 10 -19.22 23.60 -15.05
CA ASP A 10 -19.11 24.33 -16.31
C ASP A 10 -18.02 25.42 -16.27
N GLU A 11 -17.85 26.07 -15.11
CA GLU A 11 -16.74 27.01 -14.86
C GLU A 11 -15.41 26.27 -14.76
N GLN A 12 -15.35 25.12 -14.11
CA GLN A 12 -14.14 24.27 -14.04
C GLN A 12 -13.69 23.86 -15.45
N ILE A 13 -14.61 23.38 -16.29
CA ILE A 13 -14.34 23.01 -17.68
C ILE A 13 -13.85 24.21 -18.46
N SER A 14 -14.54 25.37 -18.34
CA SER A 14 -14.16 26.60 -19.02
C SER A 14 -12.77 27.09 -18.58
N PHE A 15 -12.43 26.96 -17.30
CA PHE A 15 -11.11 27.27 -16.76
C PHE A 15 -10.02 26.34 -17.35
N LEU A 16 -10.29 25.03 -17.43
CA LEU A 16 -9.35 24.07 -18.00
C LEU A 16 -9.06 24.37 -19.47
N VAL A 17 -10.08 24.72 -20.24
CA VAL A 17 -9.92 25.05 -21.67
C VAL A 17 -9.20 26.39 -21.84
N ARG A 18 -9.71 27.48 -21.25
CA ARG A 18 -9.22 28.84 -21.53
C ARG A 18 -7.90 29.15 -20.84
N GLU A 19 -7.78 28.80 -19.57
CA GLU A 19 -6.60 29.17 -18.76
C GLU A 19 -5.50 28.11 -18.78
N LYS A 20 -5.86 26.85 -18.96
CA LYS A 20 -4.91 25.72 -18.90
C LYS A 20 -4.60 25.13 -20.27
N GLY A 21 -5.37 25.46 -21.31
CA GLY A 21 -5.15 24.98 -22.67
C GLY A 21 -5.45 23.48 -22.83
N LEU A 22 -6.33 22.91 -21.98
CA LEU A 22 -6.75 21.52 -22.12
C LEU A 22 -7.79 21.39 -23.21
N HIS A 23 -7.60 20.48 -24.15
CA HIS A 23 -8.64 20.15 -25.11
C HIS A 23 -9.73 19.30 -24.45
N ILE A 24 -11.00 19.62 -24.70
CA ILE A 24 -12.17 18.89 -24.19
C ILE A 24 -13.17 18.79 -25.33
N SER A 25 -13.26 17.63 -25.95
CA SER A 25 -14.13 17.36 -27.12
C SER A 25 -15.61 17.29 -26.73
N ASP A 26 -15.91 16.57 -25.63
CA ASP A 26 -17.25 16.42 -25.08
C ASP A 26 -17.35 17.02 -23.67
N ARG A 27 -17.95 18.21 -23.59
CA ARG A 27 -18.15 18.92 -22.32
C ARG A 27 -19.14 18.20 -21.38
N ASN A 28 -20.14 17.50 -21.92
CA ASN A 28 -21.13 16.79 -21.13
C ASN A 28 -20.50 15.53 -20.49
N GLN A 29 -19.71 14.80 -21.26
CA GLN A 29 -18.93 13.67 -20.75
C GLN A 29 -17.94 14.13 -19.67
N ALA A 30 -17.17 15.18 -19.92
CA ALA A 30 -16.24 15.74 -18.94
C ALA A 30 -16.96 16.17 -17.65
N LYS A 31 -18.13 16.78 -17.74
CA LYS A 31 -18.96 17.14 -16.59
C LYS A 31 -19.42 15.92 -15.78
N ALA A 32 -19.88 14.87 -16.46
CA ALA A 32 -20.29 13.63 -15.82
C ALA A 32 -19.11 12.95 -15.09
N LEU A 33 -17.92 12.94 -15.69
CA LEU A 33 -16.71 12.40 -15.10
C LEU A 33 -16.24 13.23 -13.90
N LEU A 34 -16.28 14.56 -13.98
CA LEU A 34 -15.97 15.44 -12.83
C LEU A 34 -16.96 15.27 -11.68
N LEU A 35 -18.25 15.03 -11.97
CA LEU A 35 -19.24 14.70 -10.94
C LEU A 35 -18.90 13.36 -10.24
N LYS A 36 -18.50 12.34 -11.01
CA LYS A 36 -18.18 11.01 -10.49
C LYS A 36 -16.90 10.97 -9.67
N THR A 37 -15.85 11.67 -10.13
CA THR A 37 -14.49 11.54 -9.57
C THR A 37 -14.05 12.74 -8.73
N GLY A 38 -14.66 13.91 -8.95
CA GLY A 38 -14.26 15.20 -8.36
C GLY A 38 -13.04 15.82 -9.06
N TYR A 39 -13.07 17.15 -9.18
CA TYR A 39 -11.99 17.93 -9.81
C TYR A 39 -10.63 17.71 -9.14
N PHE A 40 -10.61 17.65 -7.81
CA PHE A 40 -9.35 17.48 -7.07
C PHE A 40 -8.72 16.13 -7.35
N SER A 41 -9.49 15.06 -7.27
CA SER A 41 -8.98 13.70 -7.46
C SER A 41 -8.55 13.44 -8.91
N LEU A 42 -9.35 13.88 -9.89
CA LEU A 42 -9.05 13.66 -11.29
C LEU A 42 -7.99 14.64 -11.81
N ILE A 43 -8.28 15.95 -11.78
CA ILE A 43 -7.40 16.93 -12.42
C ILE A 43 -6.15 17.19 -11.61
N ASN A 44 -6.28 17.52 -10.32
CA ASN A 44 -5.10 17.79 -9.50
C ASN A 44 -4.27 16.54 -9.23
N GLY A 45 -4.89 15.36 -9.24
CA GLY A 45 -4.22 14.10 -9.09
C GLY A 45 -3.25 13.78 -10.23
N TYR A 46 -3.62 14.07 -11.49
CA TYR A 46 -2.91 13.51 -12.64
C TYR A 46 -2.37 14.54 -13.62
N LYS A 47 -2.74 15.81 -13.53
CA LYS A 47 -2.36 16.89 -14.47
C LYS A 47 -0.84 17.06 -14.63
N GLU A 48 -0.03 16.77 -13.61
CA GLU A 48 1.42 17.06 -13.64
C GLU A 48 2.16 16.19 -14.67
N VAL A 49 1.62 15.05 -15.06
CA VAL A 49 2.18 14.20 -16.13
C VAL A 49 2.07 14.88 -17.50
N PHE A 50 1.08 15.72 -17.69
CA PHE A 50 0.68 16.28 -19.00
C PHE A 50 1.01 17.75 -19.17
N LYS A 51 1.53 18.43 -18.14
CA LYS A 51 1.88 19.83 -18.17
C LYS A 51 3.24 20.13 -18.77
N GLN A 52 3.39 21.35 -19.27
CA GLN A 52 4.66 21.98 -19.53
C GLN A 52 5.22 22.57 -18.23
N SER A 53 6.50 22.32 -17.96
CA SER A 53 7.16 22.77 -16.73
C SER A 53 7.17 24.29 -16.58
N GLU A 54 7.34 25.02 -17.68
CA GLU A 54 7.54 26.48 -17.67
C GLU A 54 6.24 27.26 -17.53
N THR A 55 5.19 26.85 -18.22
CA THR A 55 3.94 27.63 -18.33
C THR A 55 2.86 27.17 -17.34
N GLY A 56 2.97 25.96 -16.83
CA GLY A 56 1.93 25.28 -16.04
C GLY A 56 0.64 25.00 -16.82
N LYS A 57 0.67 25.18 -18.17
CA LYS A 57 -0.40 24.77 -19.09
C LYS A 57 -0.21 23.32 -19.52
N PHE A 58 -1.25 22.72 -20.05
CA PHE A 58 -1.15 21.41 -20.67
C PHE A 58 -0.33 21.46 -21.97
N ARG A 59 0.38 20.39 -22.28
CA ARG A 59 1.10 20.24 -23.54
C ARG A 59 0.11 20.19 -24.72
N ASN A 60 0.53 20.67 -25.90
CA ASN A 60 -0.30 20.58 -27.10
C ASN A 60 -0.65 19.13 -27.40
N GLY A 61 -1.89 18.89 -27.81
CA GLY A 61 -2.40 17.54 -28.12
C GLY A 61 -2.81 16.71 -26.91
N ILE A 62 -2.85 17.31 -25.71
CA ILE A 62 -3.39 16.66 -24.53
C ILE A 62 -4.87 16.95 -24.38
N ASP A 63 -5.64 15.87 -24.31
CA ASP A 63 -7.08 15.89 -24.13
C ASP A 63 -7.47 15.54 -22.69
N PHE A 64 -8.69 15.86 -22.31
CA PHE A 64 -9.26 15.47 -21.02
C PHE A 64 -9.24 13.93 -20.83
N GLU A 65 -9.47 13.21 -21.92
CA GLU A 65 -9.48 11.75 -21.98
C GLU A 65 -8.14 11.14 -21.59
N ASN A 66 -7.01 11.78 -21.93
CA ASN A 66 -5.66 11.28 -21.49
C ASN A 66 -5.50 11.35 -19.97
N ILE A 67 -6.06 12.39 -19.33
CA ILE A 67 -6.03 12.52 -17.87
C ILE A 67 -6.91 11.42 -17.24
N TYR A 68 -8.09 11.21 -17.83
CA TYR A 68 -9.02 10.20 -17.36
C TYR A 68 -8.49 8.76 -17.56
N GLU A 69 -7.80 8.51 -18.68
CA GLU A 69 -7.12 7.23 -18.93
C GLU A 69 -6.07 6.92 -17.86
N LEU A 70 -5.24 7.91 -17.50
CA LEU A 70 -4.26 7.74 -16.42
C LEU A 70 -4.93 7.51 -15.05
N TYR A 71 -6.05 8.17 -14.80
CA TYR A 71 -6.86 7.92 -13.60
C TYR A 71 -7.40 6.48 -13.57
N CYS A 72 -7.93 5.98 -14.69
CA CYS A 72 -8.44 4.61 -14.79
C CYS A 72 -7.33 3.58 -14.63
N PHE A 73 -6.18 3.81 -15.25
CA PHE A 73 -5.00 2.98 -15.06
C PHE A 73 -4.59 2.88 -13.59
N ASP A 74 -4.52 4.03 -12.91
CA ASP A 74 -4.15 4.07 -11.49
C ASP A 74 -5.20 3.42 -10.59
N ASP A 75 -6.48 3.44 -10.97
CA ASP A 75 -7.58 2.77 -10.26
C ASP A 75 -7.48 1.24 -10.38
N ASP A 76 -7.20 0.74 -11.59
CA ASP A 76 -6.95 -0.69 -11.82
C ASP A 76 -5.70 -1.16 -11.06
N LEU A 77 -4.62 -0.36 -11.06
CA LEU A 77 -3.43 -0.65 -10.25
C LEU A 77 -3.75 -0.74 -8.76
N ARG A 78 -4.50 0.23 -8.19
CA ARG A 78 -4.90 0.19 -6.78
C ARG A 78 -5.66 -1.09 -6.44
N SER A 79 -6.58 -1.49 -7.29
CA SER A 79 -7.38 -2.70 -7.12
C SER A 79 -6.50 -3.95 -7.15
N LEU A 80 -5.59 -4.03 -8.10
CA LEU A 80 -4.63 -5.13 -8.25
C LEU A 80 -3.72 -5.24 -7.03
N PHE A 81 -3.05 -4.16 -6.66
CA PHE A 81 -2.13 -4.18 -5.53
C PHE A 81 -2.86 -4.47 -4.21
N LEU A 82 -4.04 -3.89 -3.98
CA LEU A 82 -4.80 -4.13 -2.76
C LEU A 82 -5.16 -5.61 -2.59
N LYS A 83 -5.58 -6.29 -3.66
CA LYS A 83 -5.88 -7.73 -3.64
C LYS A 83 -4.72 -8.55 -3.06
N TYR A 84 -3.51 -8.35 -3.59
CA TYR A 84 -2.34 -9.15 -3.20
C TYR A 84 -1.73 -8.70 -1.87
N ILE A 85 -1.82 -7.42 -1.53
CA ILE A 85 -1.46 -6.93 -0.18
C ILE A 85 -2.35 -7.58 0.89
N LEU A 86 -3.66 -7.71 0.65
CA LEU A 86 -4.58 -8.37 1.57
C LEU A 86 -4.32 -9.88 1.70
N MET A 87 -3.77 -10.54 0.67
CA MET A 87 -3.31 -11.92 0.78
C MET A 87 -2.14 -12.04 1.78
N ILE A 88 -1.12 -11.20 1.62
CA ILE A 88 0.01 -11.16 2.55
C ILE A 88 -0.46 -10.77 3.96
N GLU A 89 -1.36 -9.79 4.09
CA GLU A 89 -1.91 -9.39 5.39
C GLU A 89 -2.52 -10.58 6.14
N ARG A 90 -3.27 -11.46 5.44
CA ARG A 90 -3.82 -12.69 6.04
C ARG A 90 -2.75 -13.67 6.48
N THR A 91 -1.72 -13.90 5.66
CA THR A 91 -0.60 -14.78 6.01
C THR A 91 0.15 -14.26 7.23
N VAL A 92 0.44 -12.96 7.28
CA VAL A 92 1.09 -12.31 8.44
C VAL A 92 0.24 -12.45 9.71
N LYS A 93 -1.09 -12.27 9.62
CA LYS A 93 -2.02 -12.49 10.75
C LYS A 93 -1.92 -13.90 11.30
N SER A 94 -1.98 -14.88 10.41
CA SER A 94 -1.92 -16.30 10.77
C SER A 94 -0.57 -16.66 11.40
N SER A 95 0.54 -16.32 10.75
CA SER A 95 1.89 -16.60 11.22
C SER A 95 2.18 -15.97 12.59
N LEU A 96 1.81 -14.68 12.75
CA LEU A 96 2.05 -13.97 14.01
C LEU A 96 1.21 -14.56 15.15
N ALA A 97 -0.07 -14.86 14.92
CA ALA A 97 -0.93 -15.48 15.92
C ALA A 97 -0.41 -16.88 16.31
N TYR A 98 -0.04 -17.70 15.31
CA TYR A 98 0.47 -19.06 15.53
C TYR A 98 1.73 -19.06 16.40
N HIS A 99 2.78 -18.35 15.99
CA HIS A 99 4.05 -18.34 16.71
C HIS A 99 3.98 -17.65 18.08
N PHE A 100 3.08 -16.69 18.23
CA PHE A 100 2.82 -16.09 19.54
C PHE A 100 2.18 -17.12 20.48
N CYS A 101 1.09 -17.77 20.07
CA CYS A 101 0.37 -18.76 20.89
C CYS A 101 1.19 -20.01 21.13
N GLU A 102 1.95 -20.50 20.15
CA GLU A 102 2.90 -21.62 20.33
C GLU A 102 3.94 -21.31 21.42
N THR A 103 4.33 -20.04 21.56
CA THR A 103 5.38 -19.66 22.52
C THR A 103 4.85 -19.34 23.92
N TYR A 104 3.66 -18.73 24.01
CA TYR A 104 3.13 -18.20 25.29
C TYR A 104 1.83 -18.88 25.72
N GLY A 105 1.27 -19.75 24.89
CA GLY A 105 -0.04 -20.35 25.14
C GLY A 105 -1.19 -19.50 24.60
N ASP A 106 -2.37 -20.05 24.77
CA ASP A 106 -3.63 -19.49 24.25
C ASP A 106 -4.65 -19.21 25.36
N LEU A 107 -4.22 -19.29 26.63
CA LEU A 107 -5.08 -19.12 27.80
C LEU A 107 -5.51 -17.67 27.94
N GLY A 108 -6.62 -17.34 27.26
CA GLY A 108 -7.33 -16.08 27.44
C GLY A 108 -6.63 -14.89 26.75
N VAL A 109 -6.06 -13.98 27.54
CA VAL A 109 -5.54 -12.68 27.10
C VAL A 109 -4.03 -12.54 27.24
N ASP A 110 -3.27 -13.62 27.10
CA ASP A 110 -1.81 -13.61 27.18
C ASP A 110 -1.14 -12.58 26.27
N TYR A 111 -1.77 -12.27 25.14
CA TYR A 111 -1.32 -11.22 24.23
C TYR A 111 -1.46 -9.78 24.79
N LEU A 112 -2.12 -9.58 25.93
CA LEU A 112 -2.13 -8.32 26.66
C LEU A 112 -1.03 -8.22 27.72
N ASN A 113 -0.25 -9.26 27.94
CA ASN A 113 0.85 -9.23 28.89
C ASN A 113 2.09 -8.60 28.23
N VAL A 114 2.45 -7.41 28.66
CA VAL A 114 3.62 -6.68 28.13
C VAL A 114 4.93 -7.45 28.21
N ASN A 115 5.07 -8.37 29.18
CA ASN A 115 6.28 -9.20 29.34
C ASN A 115 6.46 -10.21 28.20
N HIS A 116 5.43 -10.50 27.40
CA HIS A 116 5.52 -11.34 26.22
C HIS A 116 6.11 -10.59 25.00
N TYR A 117 6.32 -9.29 25.10
CA TYR A 117 6.90 -8.42 24.08
C TYR A 117 8.32 -7.98 24.46
N ASP A 118 9.01 -7.35 23.51
CA ASP A 118 10.31 -6.70 23.73
C ASP A 118 10.09 -5.33 24.39
N TYR A 119 9.61 -5.37 25.63
CA TYR A 119 9.15 -4.18 26.39
C TYR A 119 10.33 -3.43 26.99
N PHE A 120 11.16 -2.80 26.11
CA PHE A 120 12.37 -2.09 26.52
C PHE A 120 12.54 -0.75 25.76
N GLY A 121 13.14 0.24 26.39
CA GLY A 121 13.54 1.52 25.79
C GLY A 121 12.43 2.20 25.00
N LYS A 122 12.72 2.58 23.76
CA LYS A 122 11.79 3.28 22.86
C LYS A 122 10.58 2.44 22.41
N LYS A 123 10.60 1.13 22.64
CA LYS A 123 9.48 0.24 22.29
C LYS A 123 8.35 0.32 23.32
N LYS A 124 8.63 0.68 24.60
CA LYS A 124 7.61 0.76 25.65
C LYS A 124 6.36 1.53 25.22
N PRO A 125 6.41 2.81 24.84
CA PRO A 125 5.21 3.57 24.49
C PRO A 125 4.48 3.01 23.24
N VAL A 126 5.19 2.33 22.35
CA VAL A 126 4.59 1.67 21.19
C VAL A 126 3.79 0.44 21.62
N ILE A 127 4.35 -0.35 22.56
CA ILE A 127 3.70 -1.53 23.13
C ILE A 127 2.52 -1.13 24.00
N ASP A 128 2.64 -0.09 24.84
CA ASP A 128 1.52 0.42 25.63
C ASP A 128 0.34 0.84 24.76
N LYS A 129 0.61 1.53 23.66
CA LYS A 129 -0.42 1.86 22.66
C LYS A 129 -0.99 0.63 21.96
N LEU A 130 -0.17 -0.38 21.69
CA LEU A 130 -0.63 -1.66 21.14
C LEU A 130 -1.58 -2.35 22.12
N MET A 131 -1.23 -2.41 23.41
CA MET A 131 -2.10 -2.98 24.46
C MET A 131 -3.46 -2.28 24.52
N GLN A 132 -3.47 -0.95 24.47
CA GLN A 132 -4.71 -0.16 24.42
C GLN A 132 -5.56 -0.50 23.17
N VAL A 133 -4.93 -0.68 22.02
CA VAL A 133 -5.62 -1.06 20.79
C VAL A 133 -6.22 -2.46 20.91
N LEU A 134 -5.42 -3.44 21.38
CA LEU A 134 -5.87 -4.82 21.51
C LEU A 134 -7.00 -4.95 22.55
N SER A 135 -6.84 -4.37 23.73
CA SER A 135 -7.87 -4.38 24.77
C SER A 135 -9.15 -3.65 24.35
N GLY A 136 -9.04 -2.57 23.58
CA GLY A 136 -10.18 -1.83 23.05
C GLY A 136 -11.05 -2.60 22.05
N GLN A 137 -10.55 -3.73 21.51
CA GLN A 137 -11.33 -4.62 20.64
C GLN A 137 -12.16 -5.66 21.43
N LEU A 138 -11.88 -5.85 22.72
CA LEU A 138 -12.51 -6.86 23.57
C LEU A 138 -13.81 -6.33 24.16
N ARG A 139 -14.82 -6.12 23.32
CA ARG A 139 -16.08 -5.50 23.69
C ARG A 139 -17.27 -6.41 23.39
N MET A 140 -18.20 -6.51 24.35
CA MET A 140 -19.46 -7.24 24.18
C MET A 140 -20.41 -6.59 23.15
N ASP A 141 -20.25 -5.29 22.92
CA ASP A 141 -21.00 -4.49 21.93
C ASP A 141 -20.22 -4.26 20.63
N SER A 142 -19.18 -5.05 20.35
CA SER A 142 -18.40 -4.96 19.11
C SER A 142 -19.27 -5.13 17.86
N ASP A 143 -18.99 -4.38 16.78
CA ASP A 143 -19.66 -4.56 15.48
C ASP A 143 -19.36 -5.93 14.85
N TYR A 144 -18.28 -6.58 15.25
CA TYR A 144 -17.89 -7.90 14.75
C TYR A 144 -18.59 -9.02 15.51
N ALA A 145 -19.47 -9.75 14.83
CA ALA A 145 -20.28 -10.82 15.42
C ALA A 145 -19.43 -11.90 16.12
N TYR A 146 -18.27 -12.26 15.55
CA TYR A 146 -17.37 -13.25 16.14
C TYR A 146 -16.69 -12.73 17.43
N ILE A 147 -16.38 -11.44 17.54
CA ILE A 147 -15.85 -10.86 18.80
C ILE A 147 -16.95 -10.94 19.88
N ARG A 148 -18.17 -10.51 19.57
CA ARG A 148 -19.31 -10.61 20.51
C ARG A 148 -19.54 -12.03 20.97
N HIS A 149 -19.50 -12.99 20.03
CA HIS A 149 -19.69 -14.41 20.36
C HIS A 149 -18.64 -14.89 21.38
N TYR A 150 -17.35 -14.66 21.12
CA TYR A 150 -16.29 -15.09 22.02
C TYR A 150 -16.37 -14.38 23.38
N MET A 151 -16.64 -13.08 23.40
CA MET A 151 -16.80 -12.33 24.66
C MET A 151 -18.00 -12.82 25.50
N THR A 152 -19.12 -13.17 24.84
CA THR A 152 -20.33 -13.64 25.54
C THR A 152 -20.19 -15.09 26.01
N ALA A 153 -19.68 -15.98 25.17
CA ALA A 153 -19.63 -17.42 25.45
C ALA A 153 -18.40 -17.83 26.30
N TYR A 154 -17.26 -17.14 26.12
CA TYR A 154 -15.98 -17.55 26.71
C TYR A 154 -15.36 -16.48 27.59
N HIS A 155 -15.86 -15.24 27.59
CA HIS A 155 -15.34 -14.07 28.30
C HIS A 155 -13.91 -13.63 27.90
N TYR A 156 -13.42 -14.14 26.78
CA TYR A 156 -12.17 -13.72 26.15
C TYR A 156 -12.22 -13.95 24.64
N VAL A 157 -11.28 -13.33 23.90
CA VAL A 157 -11.13 -13.53 22.45
C VAL A 157 -9.75 -14.12 22.19
N PRO A 158 -9.60 -15.31 21.58
CA PRO A 158 -8.31 -15.85 21.21
C PRO A 158 -7.58 -14.92 20.21
N LEU A 159 -6.22 -14.92 20.28
CA LEU A 159 -5.43 -14.04 19.43
C LEU A 159 -5.70 -14.25 17.93
N TRP A 160 -5.82 -15.51 17.47
CA TRP A 160 -6.11 -15.81 16.05
C TRP A 160 -7.47 -15.31 15.57
N VAL A 161 -8.41 -15.09 16.48
CA VAL A 161 -9.70 -14.45 16.19
C VAL A 161 -9.54 -12.94 16.18
N LEU A 162 -8.86 -12.37 17.20
CA LEU A 162 -8.61 -10.94 17.34
C LEU A 162 -7.82 -10.37 16.16
N MET A 163 -6.90 -11.14 15.56
CA MET A 163 -6.15 -10.72 14.38
C MET A 163 -7.03 -10.21 13.23
N ASN A 164 -8.27 -10.73 13.10
CA ASN A 164 -9.14 -10.36 11.98
C ASN A 164 -9.60 -8.89 12.03
N VAL A 165 -9.64 -8.28 13.21
CA VAL A 165 -10.02 -6.86 13.36
C VAL A 165 -8.83 -5.90 13.32
N LEU A 166 -7.60 -6.43 13.30
CA LEU A 166 -6.40 -5.60 13.27
C LEU A 166 -6.07 -5.15 11.84
N THR A 167 -5.70 -3.89 11.71
CA THR A 167 -5.18 -3.32 10.46
C THR A 167 -3.74 -3.75 10.21
N LEU A 168 -3.27 -3.71 8.95
CA LEU A 168 -1.88 -4.01 8.59
C LEU A 168 -0.88 -3.14 9.38
N GLY A 169 -1.22 -1.87 9.64
CA GLY A 169 -0.37 -0.99 10.44
C GLY A 169 -0.24 -1.42 11.91
N GLN A 170 -1.31 -1.98 12.49
CA GLN A 170 -1.29 -2.56 13.83
C GLN A 170 -0.48 -3.87 13.84
N LEU A 171 -0.63 -4.71 12.82
CA LEU A 171 0.17 -5.92 12.64
C LEU A 171 1.66 -5.63 12.50
N SER A 172 2.02 -4.65 11.67
CA SER A 172 3.41 -4.19 11.50
C SER A 172 4.04 -3.77 12.84
N LYS A 173 3.28 -3.03 13.68
CA LYS A 173 3.74 -2.65 15.02
C LYS A 173 3.81 -3.85 15.96
N MET A 174 2.83 -4.74 15.90
CA MET A 174 2.82 -5.95 16.73
C MET A 174 4.01 -6.85 16.38
N TYR A 175 4.32 -7.06 15.09
CA TYR A 175 5.53 -7.77 14.66
C TYR A 175 6.81 -7.11 15.19
N ALA A 176 6.97 -5.79 15.02
CA ALA A 176 8.14 -5.04 15.48
C ALA A 176 8.32 -5.06 17.00
N SER A 177 7.24 -5.32 17.75
CA SER A 177 7.22 -5.42 19.20
C SER A 177 7.50 -6.82 19.73
N GLN A 178 7.53 -7.86 18.88
CA GLN A 178 7.79 -9.23 19.29
C GLN A 178 9.24 -9.40 19.76
N LYS A 179 9.45 -10.38 20.64
CA LYS A 179 10.81 -10.85 20.98
C LYS A 179 11.47 -11.51 19.77
N GLY A 180 12.78 -11.35 19.63
CA GLY A 180 13.53 -11.80 18.46
C GLY A 180 13.29 -13.27 18.06
N ARG A 181 13.11 -14.18 19.05
CA ARG A 181 12.79 -15.59 18.79
C ARG A 181 11.49 -15.79 17.99
N ILE A 182 10.45 -14.97 18.26
CA ILE A 182 9.18 -15.05 17.52
C ILE A 182 9.34 -14.42 16.14
N GLN A 183 10.03 -13.28 16.05
CA GLN A 183 10.30 -12.63 14.76
C GLN A 183 11.05 -13.56 13.80
N ILE A 184 12.04 -14.33 14.30
CA ILE A 184 12.78 -15.30 13.50
C ILE A 184 11.86 -16.40 12.97
N LYS A 185 10.98 -16.97 13.80
CA LYS A 185 10.01 -17.99 13.37
C LYS A 185 9.07 -17.46 12.29
N ILE A 186 8.54 -16.25 12.48
CA ILE A 186 7.70 -15.59 11.45
C ILE A 186 8.48 -15.39 10.14
N CYS A 187 9.74 -14.97 10.21
CA CYS A 187 10.58 -14.80 9.01
C CYS A 187 10.81 -16.11 8.25
N GLN A 188 10.84 -17.25 8.95
CA GLN A 188 10.98 -18.59 8.33
C GLN A 188 9.77 -18.94 7.46
N ASP A 189 8.57 -18.51 7.82
CA ASP A 189 7.35 -18.70 7.02
C ASP A 189 7.38 -17.95 5.69
N PHE A 190 8.29 -16.95 5.56
CA PHE A 190 8.49 -16.13 4.37
C PHE A 190 9.86 -16.35 3.70
N GLY A 191 10.37 -17.57 3.68
CA GLY A 191 11.61 -17.89 2.99
C GLY A 191 12.87 -17.43 3.73
N ALA A 192 12.85 -17.43 5.07
CA ALA A 192 13.99 -17.09 5.93
C ALA A 192 14.54 -15.67 5.72
N LEU A 193 13.66 -14.68 5.57
CA LEU A 193 14.01 -13.27 5.53
C LEU A 193 14.70 -12.84 6.84
N ARG A 194 15.53 -11.81 6.76
CA ARG A 194 16.07 -11.18 7.97
C ARG A 194 14.95 -10.40 8.70
N VAL A 195 14.98 -10.42 10.03
CA VAL A 195 13.98 -9.77 10.89
C VAL A 195 13.74 -8.29 10.50
N ASN A 196 14.81 -7.55 10.25
CA ASN A 196 14.73 -6.15 9.87
C ASN A 196 14.17 -5.95 8.45
N GLU A 197 14.38 -6.90 7.53
CA GLU A 197 13.82 -6.85 6.17
C GLU A 197 12.30 -6.97 6.22
N LEU A 198 11.79 -8.02 6.85
CA LEU A 198 10.34 -8.20 7.00
C LEU A 198 9.71 -6.99 7.72
N GLY A 199 10.34 -6.47 8.78
CA GLY A 199 9.86 -5.29 9.48
C GLY A 199 9.75 -4.06 8.57
N LYS A 200 10.74 -3.82 7.70
CA LYS A 200 10.71 -2.72 6.72
C LYS A 200 9.69 -2.96 5.61
N MET A 201 9.58 -4.20 5.11
CA MET A 201 8.56 -4.57 4.13
C MET A 201 7.15 -4.31 4.66
N LEU A 202 6.83 -4.72 5.87
CA LEU A 202 5.52 -4.47 6.50
C LEU A 202 5.24 -2.98 6.69
N ALA A 203 6.25 -2.18 7.06
CA ALA A 203 6.10 -0.73 7.23
C ALA A 203 5.81 -0.03 5.90
N VAL A 204 6.54 -0.37 4.83
CA VAL A 204 6.34 0.16 3.47
C VAL A 204 4.98 -0.29 2.93
N MET A 205 4.69 -1.59 2.98
CA MET A 205 3.43 -2.17 2.51
C MET A 205 2.20 -1.54 3.18
N THR A 206 2.29 -1.21 4.48
CA THR A 206 1.20 -0.51 5.19
C THR A 206 0.85 0.83 4.52
N LYS A 207 1.83 1.57 4.02
CA LYS A 207 1.58 2.86 3.36
C LYS A 207 0.90 2.67 2.01
N PHE A 208 1.39 1.73 1.19
CA PHE A 208 0.77 1.38 -0.08
C PHE A 208 -0.65 0.85 0.10
N ARG A 209 -0.88 -0.02 1.09
CA ARG A 209 -2.23 -0.51 1.43
C ARG A 209 -3.19 0.63 1.73
N ASN A 210 -2.75 1.63 2.47
CA ASN A 210 -3.60 2.78 2.80
C ASN A 210 -3.91 3.63 1.57
N VAL A 211 -2.93 3.90 0.71
CA VAL A 211 -3.13 4.60 -0.57
C VAL A 211 -4.16 3.87 -1.42
N CYS A 212 -4.04 2.56 -1.58
CA CYS A 212 -4.98 1.75 -2.35
C CYS A 212 -6.39 1.79 -1.73
N ALA A 213 -6.52 1.62 -0.41
CA ALA A 213 -7.80 1.54 0.27
C ALA A 213 -8.55 2.89 0.33
N HIS A 214 -7.84 4.01 0.30
CA HIS A 214 -8.43 5.35 0.32
C HIS A 214 -8.58 5.99 -1.07
N SER A 215 -8.32 5.22 -2.14
CA SER A 215 -8.37 5.70 -3.52
C SER A 215 -7.48 6.92 -3.78
N ASP A 216 -6.37 7.03 -3.03
CA ASP A 216 -5.34 8.04 -3.27
C ASP A 216 -4.50 7.66 -4.50
N ARG A 217 -3.79 8.65 -5.07
CA ARG A 217 -2.93 8.44 -6.23
C ARG A 217 -1.77 7.51 -5.92
N LEU A 218 -1.67 6.39 -6.66
CA LEU A 218 -0.73 5.32 -6.42
C LEU A 218 0.51 5.38 -7.31
N PHE A 219 0.37 5.64 -8.61
CA PHE A 219 1.44 5.41 -9.61
C PHE A 219 2.76 6.15 -9.31
N ASP A 220 2.73 7.35 -8.74
CA ASP A 220 3.93 8.11 -8.36
C ASP A 220 4.08 8.27 -6.84
N PHE A 221 3.33 7.47 -6.06
CA PHE A 221 3.43 7.52 -4.62
C PHE A 221 4.79 7.03 -4.12
N ARG A 222 5.35 7.75 -3.16
CA ARG A 222 6.60 7.39 -2.50
C ARG A 222 6.45 7.43 -0.99
N THR A 223 6.95 6.39 -0.33
CA THR A 223 6.95 6.32 1.13
C THR A 223 8.15 7.06 1.73
N LYS A 224 8.04 7.48 3.00
CA LYS A 224 9.19 7.96 3.76
C LYS A 224 10.08 6.80 4.22
N ASP A 225 9.50 5.63 4.48
CA ASP A 225 10.22 4.41 4.76
C ASP A 225 10.79 3.83 3.45
N ALA A 226 11.95 3.21 3.53
CA ALA A 226 12.60 2.58 2.38
C ALA A 226 12.96 1.12 2.69
N LEU A 227 12.94 0.27 1.67
CA LEU A 227 13.41 -1.10 1.78
C LEU A 227 14.92 -1.13 2.08
N LEU A 228 15.33 -2.14 2.82
CA LEU A 228 16.75 -2.46 2.96
C LEU A 228 17.28 -3.02 1.65
N ASP A 229 18.58 -2.88 1.42
CA ASP A 229 19.22 -3.51 0.28
C ASP A 229 19.18 -5.03 0.42
N CYS A 230 18.73 -5.72 -0.62
CA CYS A 230 18.64 -7.17 -0.67
C CYS A 230 19.10 -7.69 -2.04
N ASN A 231 19.18 -9.01 -2.20
CA ASN A 231 19.68 -9.65 -3.42
C ASN A 231 18.86 -9.28 -4.68
N LEU A 232 17.56 -9.03 -4.56
CA LEU A 232 16.73 -8.62 -5.69
C LEU A 232 17.23 -7.36 -6.40
N PHE A 233 17.84 -6.41 -5.68
CA PHE A 233 18.38 -5.21 -6.32
C PHE A 233 19.55 -5.55 -7.28
N ALA A 234 20.37 -6.51 -6.89
CA ALA A 234 21.51 -6.95 -7.72
C ALA A 234 21.05 -7.84 -8.88
N SER A 235 20.14 -8.81 -8.64
CA SER A 235 19.62 -9.70 -9.69
C SER A 235 18.88 -8.94 -10.79
N LEU A 236 18.18 -7.86 -10.44
CA LEU A 236 17.49 -6.98 -11.38
C LEU A 236 18.39 -5.90 -11.98
N SER A 237 19.67 -5.87 -11.62
CA SER A 237 20.65 -4.87 -12.10
C SER A 237 20.14 -3.43 -11.92
N ILE A 238 19.45 -3.13 -10.81
CA ILE A 238 18.90 -1.80 -10.56
C ILE A 238 20.06 -0.78 -10.43
N PRO A 239 20.03 0.33 -11.19
CA PRO A 239 21.12 1.29 -11.20
C PRO A 239 21.23 2.03 -9.86
N LYS A 240 22.47 2.50 -9.59
CA LYS A 240 22.78 3.30 -8.39
C LYS A 240 23.26 4.69 -8.78
N GLU A 241 22.79 5.68 -8.04
CA GLU A 241 23.35 7.02 -8.03
C GLU A 241 23.92 7.33 -6.65
N LYS A 242 25.14 7.85 -6.60
CA LYS A 242 25.85 8.16 -5.33
C LYS A 242 25.81 7.00 -4.33
N GLY A 243 25.92 5.75 -4.82
CA GLY A 243 25.92 4.53 -4.02
C GLY A 243 24.54 4.06 -3.53
N ARG A 244 23.44 4.70 -3.95
CA ARG A 244 22.07 4.32 -3.57
C ARG A 244 21.29 3.86 -4.78
N TYR A 245 20.50 2.81 -4.64
CA TYR A 245 19.57 2.37 -5.69
C TYR A 245 18.52 3.45 -5.95
N ILE A 246 18.27 3.75 -7.23
CA ILE A 246 17.36 4.82 -7.66
C ILE A 246 15.90 4.35 -7.77
N TYR A 247 15.68 3.03 -7.93
CA TYR A 247 14.38 2.39 -7.99
C TYR A 247 14.23 1.30 -6.94
N GLY A 248 12.97 0.93 -6.64
CA GLY A 248 12.65 -0.19 -5.77
C GLY A 248 12.89 0.06 -4.27
N LYS A 249 13.15 1.29 -3.85
CA LYS A 249 13.40 1.60 -2.44
C LYS A 249 12.13 2.02 -1.69
N ASN A 250 11.34 2.91 -2.27
CA ASN A 250 10.19 3.52 -1.62
C ASN A 250 9.08 3.93 -2.61
N ASP A 251 9.21 3.52 -3.85
CA ASP A 251 8.31 3.72 -4.98
C ASP A 251 7.38 2.52 -5.17
N LEU A 252 6.56 2.55 -6.21
CA LEU A 252 5.64 1.45 -6.50
C LEU A 252 6.38 0.15 -6.83
N PHE A 253 7.56 0.22 -7.46
CA PHE A 253 8.36 -0.97 -7.72
C PHE A 253 8.88 -1.61 -6.41
N ALA A 254 9.12 -0.81 -5.35
CA ALA A 254 9.39 -1.36 -4.02
C ALA A 254 8.25 -2.26 -3.53
N GLN A 255 6.99 -1.88 -3.81
CA GLN A 255 5.85 -2.73 -3.47
C GLN A 255 5.82 -4.01 -4.31
N VAL A 256 6.22 -3.98 -5.60
CA VAL A 256 6.37 -5.20 -6.43
C VAL A 256 7.42 -6.14 -5.83
N MET A 257 8.57 -5.61 -5.40
CA MET A 257 9.62 -6.38 -4.74
C MET A 257 9.15 -7.01 -3.42
N ILE A 258 8.31 -6.31 -2.65
CA ILE A 258 7.68 -6.86 -1.44
C ILE A 258 6.75 -8.03 -1.81
N LEU A 259 5.93 -7.88 -2.83
CA LEU A 259 5.03 -8.95 -3.30
C LEU A 259 5.83 -10.18 -3.73
N LYS A 260 6.94 -10.00 -4.47
CA LYS A 260 7.85 -11.11 -4.85
C LYS A 260 8.42 -11.82 -3.62
N SER A 261 8.76 -11.08 -2.58
CA SER A 261 9.40 -11.64 -1.38
C SER A 261 8.42 -12.34 -0.43
N LEU A 262 7.13 -11.96 -0.41
CA LEU A 262 6.17 -12.38 0.61
C LEU A 262 5.02 -13.24 0.09
N LEU A 263 4.77 -13.29 -1.21
CA LEU A 263 3.81 -14.20 -1.83
C LEU A 263 4.47 -15.56 -2.09
N SER A 264 3.64 -16.60 -2.23
CA SER A 264 4.08 -17.84 -2.84
C SER A 264 4.47 -17.60 -4.30
N GLU A 265 5.32 -18.46 -4.86
CA GLU A 265 5.72 -18.37 -6.27
C GLU A 265 4.51 -18.38 -7.22
N ALA A 266 3.52 -19.23 -6.96
CA ALA A 266 2.28 -19.31 -7.75
C ALA A 266 1.43 -18.02 -7.64
N ASP A 267 1.30 -17.46 -6.43
CA ASP A 267 0.54 -16.23 -6.23
C ASP A 267 1.25 -15.03 -6.86
N PHE A 268 2.59 -14.97 -6.76
CA PHE A 268 3.35 -13.90 -7.41
C PHE A 268 3.25 -14.00 -8.93
N HIS A 269 3.34 -15.21 -9.50
CA HIS A 269 3.16 -15.39 -10.94
C HIS A 269 1.77 -14.93 -11.40
N SER A 270 0.71 -15.26 -10.65
CA SER A 270 -0.65 -14.79 -10.94
C SER A 270 -0.76 -13.26 -10.84
N TYR A 271 -0.11 -12.65 -9.82
CA TYR A 271 -0.03 -11.20 -9.71
C TYR A 271 0.66 -10.58 -10.94
N PHE A 272 1.80 -11.16 -11.33
CA PHE A 272 2.61 -10.64 -12.43
C PHE A 272 1.85 -10.68 -13.76
N GLN A 273 1.13 -11.75 -14.06
CA GLN A 273 0.25 -11.84 -15.23
C GLN A 273 -0.82 -10.74 -15.20
N CYS A 274 -1.53 -10.56 -14.07
CA CYS A 274 -2.52 -9.49 -13.94
C CYS A 274 -1.90 -8.09 -14.11
N LEU A 275 -0.64 -7.88 -13.68
CA LEU A 275 0.06 -6.62 -13.88
C LEU A 275 0.37 -6.38 -15.36
N GLN A 276 0.80 -7.41 -16.10
CA GLN A 276 1.02 -7.32 -17.54
C GLN A 276 -0.28 -7.02 -18.30
N GLU A 277 -1.37 -7.72 -17.98
CA GLU A 277 -2.71 -7.46 -18.56
C GLU A 277 -3.17 -6.01 -18.28
N CYS A 278 -2.93 -5.50 -17.06
CA CYS A 278 -3.23 -4.11 -16.73
C CYS A 278 -2.42 -3.12 -17.58
N PHE A 279 -1.14 -3.40 -17.83
CA PHE A 279 -0.29 -2.58 -18.68
C PHE A 279 -0.70 -2.64 -20.16
N GLU A 280 -1.09 -3.81 -20.67
CA GLU A 280 -1.62 -3.97 -22.03
C GLU A 280 -2.93 -3.22 -22.23
N LYS A 281 -3.83 -3.29 -21.25
CA LYS A 281 -5.11 -2.57 -21.25
C LYS A 281 -4.93 -1.06 -21.28
N HIS A 282 -3.86 -0.53 -20.65
CA HIS A 282 -3.62 0.89 -20.47
C HIS A 282 -2.26 1.31 -21.05
N PRO A 283 -2.15 1.58 -22.36
CA PRO A 283 -0.89 1.98 -22.98
C PRO A 283 -0.23 3.23 -22.36
N ILE A 284 -1.02 4.05 -21.65
CA ILE A 284 -0.53 5.23 -20.92
C ILE A 284 0.54 4.89 -19.88
N HIS A 285 0.60 3.64 -19.39
CA HIS A 285 1.61 3.20 -18.43
C HIS A 285 3.04 3.53 -18.87
N LYS A 286 3.34 3.45 -20.19
CA LYS A 286 4.67 3.75 -20.75
C LYS A 286 5.15 5.17 -20.44
N ALA A 287 4.23 6.11 -20.31
CA ALA A 287 4.56 7.50 -19.98
C ALA A 287 4.89 7.72 -18.50
N VAL A 288 4.60 6.74 -17.64
CA VAL A 288 4.74 6.88 -16.17
C VAL A 288 5.59 5.80 -15.51
N LEU A 289 6.13 4.81 -16.24
CA LEU A 289 6.97 3.73 -15.71
C LEU A 289 8.11 4.24 -14.84
N ASP A 290 8.84 5.25 -15.30
CA ASP A 290 9.94 5.85 -14.53
C ASP A 290 9.42 6.48 -13.21
N LYS A 291 8.28 7.19 -13.27
CA LYS A 291 7.65 7.76 -12.07
C LYS A 291 7.19 6.69 -11.08
N MET A 292 6.77 5.52 -11.58
CA MET A 292 6.40 4.36 -10.78
C MET A 292 7.64 3.66 -10.18
N GLY A 293 8.84 3.99 -10.64
CA GLY A 293 10.10 3.41 -10.18
C GLY A 293 10.43 2.06 -10.82
N PHE A 294 9.87 1.76 -11.98
CA PHE A 294 10.12 0.51 -12.71
C PHE A 294 11.43 0.62 -13.53
N PRO A 295 12.43 -0.24 -13.29
CA PRO A 295 13.64 -0.25 -14.08
C PRO A 295 13.39 -0.81 -15.49
N SER A 296 14.32 -0.57 -16.43
CA SER A 296 14.15 -0.93 -17.86
C SER A 296 13.87 -2.41 -18.13
N HIS A 297 14.28 -3.29 -17.22
CA HIS A 297 14.10 -4.75 -17.35
C HIS A 297 13.34 -5.32 -16.15
N TRP A 298 12.32 -4.58 -15.71
CA TRP A 298 11.54 -4.92 -14.51
C TRP A 298 10.87 -6.31 -14.61
N GLU A 299 10.56 -6.77 -15.82
CA GLU A 299 9.92 -8.08 -16.08
C GLU A 299 10.75 -9.25 -15.56
N ARG A 300 12.08 -9.08 -15.48
CA ARG A 300 13.00 -10.11 -14.95
C ARG A 300 12.72 -10.47 -13.48
N ILE A 301 11.92 -9.67 -12.78
CA ILE A 301 11.51 -9.97 -11.40
C ILE A 301 10.70 -11.28 -11.32
N ASN A 302 10.05 -11.68 -12.38
CA ASN A 302 9.30 -12.94 -12.42
C ASN A 302 10.22 -14.16 -12.36
N GLU A 303 11.46 -14.03 -12.85
CA GLU A 303 12.47 -15.08 -12.91
C GLU A 303 13.49 -15.02 -11.75
N ALA A 304 13.49 -13.94 -10.99
CA ALA A 304 14.48 -13.65 -9.92
C ALA A 304 14.24 -14.44 -8.64
#